data_2796f3d5edf8bf8c38d710a20f9c0a46
#
_entry.id   2796f3d5edf8bf8c38d710a20f9c0a46
#
_cell.length_a   1.000
_cell.length_b   1.000
_cell.length_c   1.000
_cell.angle_alpha   90.00
_cell.angle_beta   90.00
_cell.angle_gamma   90.00
#
_symmetry.space_group_name_H-M   'P 1'
#
loop_
_entity.id
_entity.type
_entity.pdbx_description
1 polymer ?
#
loop_
_entity_poly.entity_id
_entity_poly.type
_entity_poly.pdbx_seq_one_letter_code
_entity_poly.pdbx_strand_id
1 'polypeptide(L)'
;MARVLVVDDAMFIRHILSDLLTQHGHEVVGEASNGVEAVQLYRELRPDLMTLDIVMPEMDGIAALREIIAEDPSAKVVMCSALKEKPKVLEALQAGACDYIVKPVKPERVLEAVAKVLR
;
A
#
# COMPACT_ATOMS: atom_id res chain seq x y z
N MET A 1 -1.27 -14.24 9.12
CA MET A 1 -2.50 -13.65 8.60
C MET A 1 -2.63 -12.20 9.02
N ALA A 2 -2.89 -11.33 8.07
CA ALA A 2 -2.95 -9.89 8.35
C ALA A 2 -4.22 -9.28 7.75
N ARG A 3 -4.66 -8.16 8.35
CA ARG A 3 -5.72 -7.32 7.81
C ARG A 3 -5.06 -6.28 6.92
N VAL A 4 -5.41 -6.25 5.64
CA VAL A 4 -4.72 -5.44 4.63
C VAL A 4 -5.69 -4.45 3.98
N LEU A 5 -5.26 -3.20 3.86
CA LEU A 5 -5.94 -2.16 3.09
C LEU A 5 -5.20 -2.02 1.75
N VAL A 6 -5.91 -2.17 0.65
CA VAL A 6 -5.32 -2.11 -0.71
C VAL A 6 -5.71 -0.79 -1.36
N VAL A 7 -4.72 0.02 -1.73
CA VAL A 7 -4.94 1.35 -2.30
C VAL A 7 -4.25 1.48 -3.66
N ASP A 8 -5.05 1.67 -4.70
CA ASP A 8 -4.58 1.89 -6.07
C ASP A 8 -5.74 2.47 -6.86
N ASP A 9 -5.50 3.43 -7.74
CA ASP A 9 -6.57 4.01 -8.54
C ASP A 9 -7.05 3.07 -9.66
N ALA A 10 -6.24 2.08 -10.03
CA ALA A 10 -6.61 1.08 -11.02
C ALA A 10 -7.34 -0.08 -10.34
N MET A 11 -8.63 -0.22 -10.65
CA MET A 11 -9.45 -1.29 -10.08
C MET A 11 -8.86 -2.68 -10.36
N PHE A 12 -8.29 -2.87 -11.55
CA PHE A 12 -7.74 -4.16 -11.93
C PHE A 12 -6.49 -4.52 -11.08
N ILE A 13 -5.69 -3.54 -10.69
CA ILE A 13 -4.55 -3.77 -9.78
C ILE A 13 -5.05 -4.12 -8.38
N ARG A 14 -6.05 -3.40 -7.88
CA ARG A 14 -6.65 -3.73 -6.58
C ARG A 14 -7.18 -5.16 -6.56
N HIS A 15 -7.79 -5.57 -7.67
CA HIS A 15 -8.35 -6.91 -7.81
C HIS A 15 -7.26 -7.99 -7.75
N ILE A 16 -6.17 -7.78 -8.50
CA ILE A 16 -5.04 -8.70 -8.51
C ILE A 16 -4.43 -8.83 -7.10
N LEU A 17 -4.18 -7.71 -6.45
CA LEU A 17 -3.59 -7.71 -5.11
C LEU A 17 -4.52 -8.36 -4.09
N SER A 18 -5.81 -8.03 -4.15
CA SER A 18 -6.80 -8.58 -3.22
C SER A 18 -6.92 -10.09 -3.35
N ASP A 19 -7.00 -10.60 -4.58
CA ASP A 19 -7.08 -12.04 -4.82
C ASP A 19 -5.83 -12.75 -4.32
N LEU A 20 -4.67 -12.20 -4.63
CA LEU A 20 -3.39 -12.79 -4.23
C LEU A 20 -3.27 -12.87 -2.70
N LEU A 21 -3.58 -11.78 -2.01
CA LEU A 21 -3.49 -11.72 -0.56
C LEU A 21 -4.50 -12.66 0.10
N THR A 22 -5.72 -12.69 -0.41
CA THR A 22 -6.78 -13.58 0.10
C THR A 22 -6.39 -15.04 -0.06
N GLN A 23 -5.83 -15.41 -1.21
CA GLN A 23 -5.39 -16.79 -1.47
C GLN A 23 -4.29 -17.24 -0.52
N HIS A 24 -3.54 -16.30 0.05
CA HIS A 24 -2.44 -16.61 0.97
C HIS A 24 -2.78 -16.34 2.44
N GLY A 25 -4.07 -16.31 2.76
CA GLY A 25 -4.53 -16.28 4.13
C GLY A 25 -4.65 -14.91 4.76
N HIS A 26 -4.48 -13.84 4.00
CA HIS A 26 -4.69 -12.49 4.50
C HIS A 26 -6.13 -12.05 4.27
N GLU A 27 -6.59 -11.10 5.06
CA GLU A 27 -7.92 -10.53 4.92
C GLU A 27 -7.80 -9.12 4.34
N VAL A 28 -8.42 -8.87 3.17
CA VAL A 28 -8.49 -7.52 2.60
C VAL A 28 -9.68 -6.83 3.23
N VAL A 29 -9.41 -5.90 4.14
CA VAL A 29 -10.46 -5.23 4.93
C VAL A 29 -11.06 -4.02 4.24
N GLY A 30 -10.42 -3.53 3.19
CA GLY A 30 -10.93 -2.40 2.42
C GLY A 30 -10.07 -2.11 1.20
N GLU A 31 -10.62 -1.30 0.31
CA GLU A 31 -9.95 -0.83 -0.89
C GLU A 31 -10.20 0.66 -1.03
N ALA A 32 -9.20 1.39 -1.53
CA ALA A 32 -9.32 2.82 -1.80
C ALA A 32 -8.72 3.13 -3.17
N SER A 33 -9.22 4.18 -3.81
CA SER A 33 -8.80 4.55 -5.17
C SER A 33 -8.06 5.89 -5.22
N ASN A 34 -7.90 6.56 -4.10
CA ASN A 34 -7.13 7.81 -4.01
C ASN A 34 -6.59 8.00 -2.61
N GLY A 35 -5.73 9.01 -2.45
CA GLY A 35 -5.07 9.25 -1.17
C GLY A 35 -6.01 9.73 -0.06
N VAL A 36 -7.06 10.47 -0.42
CA VAL A 36 -8.02 10.95 0.58
C VAL A 36 -8.76 9.77 1.21
N GLU A 37 -9.27 8.86 0.36
CA GLU A 37 -9.90 7.63 0.83
C GLU A 37 -8.94 6.77 1.64
N ALA A 38 -7.69 6.68 1.20
CA ALA A 38 -6.68 5.89 1.89
C ALA A 38 -6.49 6.34 3.33
N VAL A 39 -6.34 7.64 3.55
CA VAL A 39 -6.17 8.21 4.88
C VAL A 39 -7.41 7.96 5.74
N GLN A 40 -8.58 8.20 5.17
CA GLN A 40 -9.84 8.01 5.86
C GLN A 40 -10.05 6.56 6.29
N LEU A 41 -9.86 5.62 5.36
CA LEU A 41 -10.03 4.20 5.65
C LEU A 41 -8.96 3.67 6.60
N TYR A 42 -7.74 4.18 6.52
CA TYR A 42 -6.71 3.79 7.47
C TYR A 42 -7.14 4.15 8.90
N ARG A 43 -7.68 5.34 9.09
CA ARG A 43 -8.17 5.79 10.40
C ARG A 43 -9.29 4.91 10.93
N GLU A 44 -10.22 4.54 10.05
CA GLU A 44 -11.39 3.74 10.42
C GLU A 44 -11.05 2.27 10.66
N LEU A 45 -10.25 1.68 9.79
CA LEU A 45 -10.02 0.24 9.78
C LEU A 45 -8.79 -0.20 10.56
N ARG A 46 -7.80 0.66 10.71
CA ARG A 46 -6.54 0.34 11.39
C ARG A 46 -5.98 -0.99 10.91
N PRO A 47 -5.63 -1.11 9.62
CA PRO A 47 -5.12 -2.37 9.08
C PRO A 47 -3.74 -2.70 9.64
N ASP A 48 -3.37 -3.96 9.55
CA ASP A 48 -2.02 -4.39 9.92
C ASP A 48 -0.99 -3.97 8.88
N LEU A 49 -1.44 -3.83 7.63
CA LEU A 49 -0.59 -3.48 6.49
C LEU A 49 -1.42 -2.74 5.46
N MET A 50 -0.80 -1.81 4.76
CA MET A 50 -1.43 -1.14 3.62
C MET A 50 -0.51 -1.22 2.41
N THR A 51 -1.07 -1.57 1.25
CA THR A 51 -0.39 -1.39 -0.04
C THR A 51 -0.87 -0.07 -0.62
N LEU A 52 0.03 0.75 -1.13
CA LEU A 52 -0.27 2.13 -1.49
C LEU A 52 0.41 2.53 -2.79
N ASP A 53 -0.38 2.84 -3.82
CA ASP A 53 0.11 3.36 -5.07
C ASP A 53 0.62 4.79 -4.87
N ILE A 54 1.65 5.18 -5.62
CA ILE A 54 2.24 6.51 -5.52
C ILE A 54 1.41 7.55 -6.29
N VAL A 55 1.08 7.26 -7.55
CA VAL A 55 0.39 8.22 -8.40
C VAL A 55 -1.10 7.94 -8.44
N MET A 56 -1.88 8.83 -7.84
CA MET A 56 -3.33 8.72 -7.76
C MET A 56 -3.96 10.10 -7.88
N PRO A 57 -5.25 10.18 -8.30
CA PRO A 57 -5.94 11.47 -8.34
C PRO A 57 -6.20 12.02 -6.93
N GLU A 58 -6.49 13.28 -6.84
CA GLU A 58 -6.83 14.07 -5.66
C GLU A 58 -5.67 14.21 -4.68
N MET A 59 -5.28 13.14 -4.01
CA MET A 59 -4.11 13.12 -3.12
C MET A 59 -3.24 11.94 -3.53
N ASP A 60 -1.98 12.17 -3.86
CA ASP A 60 -1.07 11.08 -4.26
C ASP A 60 -0.64 10.24 -3.05
N GLY A 61 0.00 9.11 -3.35
CA GLY A 61 0.36 8.14 -2.31
C GLY A 61 1.39 8.67 -1.32
N ILE A 62 2.31 9.52 -1.73
CA ILE A 62 3.32 10.06 -0.81
C ILE A 62 2.68 11.02 0.18
N ALA A 63 1.76 11.87 -0.29
CA ALA A 63 1.03 12.78 0.60
C ALA A 63 0.19 11.99 1.60
N ALA A 64 -0.50 10.94 1.13
CA ALA A 64 -1.27 10.05 2.00
C ALA A 64 -0.37 9.36 3.02
N LEU A 65 0.78 8.85 2.59
CA LEU A 65 1.75 8.20 3.46
C LEU A 65 2.19 9.12 4.58
N ARG A 66 2.53 10.37 4.24
CA ARG A 66 2.98 11.34 5.25
C ARG A 66 1.91 11.62 6.30
N GLU A 67 0.65 11.75 5.89
CA GLU A 67 -0.43 11.94 6.84
C GLU A 67 -0.61 10.73 7.75
N ILE A 68 -0.55 9.53 7.17
CA ILE A 68 -0.73 8.28 7.93
C ILE A 68 0.41 8.10 8.93
N ILE A 69 1.65 8.30 8.50
CA ILE A 69 2.83 8.15 9.38
C ILE A 69 2.81 9.20 10.49
N ALA A 70 2.35 10.43 10.20
CA ALA A 70 2.26 11.47 11.20
C ALA A 70 1.28 11.10 12.32
N GLU A 71 0.19 10.41 11.98
CA GLU A 71 -0.83 10.00 12.96
C GLU A 71 -0.46 8.65 13.62
N ASP A 72 0.20 7.77 12.89
CA ASP A 72 0.58 6.45 13.35
C ASP A 72 1.98 6.10 12.86
N PRO A 73 3.03 6.46 13.60
CA PRO A 73 4.40 6.20 13.18
C PRO A 73 4.73 4.71 13.02
N SER A 74 3.91 3.83 13.58
CA SER A 74 4.11 2.38 13.45
C SER A 74 3.39 1.77 12.24
N ALA A 75 2.73 2.58 11.42
CA ALA A 75 2.00 2.10 10.26
C ALA A 75 2.94 1.35 9.31
N LYS A 76 2.47 0.21 8.82
CA LYS A 76 3.22 -0.63 7.89
C LYS A 76 2.68 -0.43 6.48
N VAL A 77 3.45 0.25 5.66
CA VAL A 77 3.03 0.64 4.31
C VAL A 77 4.03 0.12 3.29
N VAL A 78 3.52 -0.61 2.30
CA VAL A 78 4.31 -1.09 1.16
C VAL A 78 3.86 -0.28 -0.05
N MET A 79 4.77 0.46 -0.67
CA MET A 79 4.45 1.24 -1.86
C MET A 79 4.36 0.34 -3.08
N CYS A 80 3.54 0.71 -4.04
CA CYS A 80 3.42 0.00 -5.31
C CYS A 80 3.52 1.04 -6.42
N SER A 81 4.51 0.92 -7.31
CA SER A 81 4.81 2.00 -8.27
C SER A 81 5.32 1.48 -9.59
N ALA A 82 5.15 2.29 -10.65
CA ALA A 82 5.79 2.03 -11.93
C ALA A 82 7.29 2.31 -11.83
N LEU A 83 8.07 1.63 -12.68
CA LEU A 83 9.52 1.79 -12.69
C LEU A 83 9.96 3.23 -12.90
N LYS A 84 9.24 3.99 -13.73
CA LYS A 84 9.55 5.39 -14.01
C LYS A 84 9.43 6.30 -12.78
N GLU A 85 8.83 5.81 -11.71
CA GLU A 85 8.61 6.58 -10.50
C GLU A 85 9.65 6.31 -9.41
N LYS A 86 10.78 5.74 -9.81
CA LYS A 86 11.84 5.36 -8.88
C LYS A 86 12.29 6.48 -7.93
N PRO A 87 12.47 7.75 -8.39
CA PRO A 87 12.81 8.84 -7.47
C PRO A 87 11.76 9.05 -6.37
N LYS A 88 10.49 8.84 -6.70
CA LYS A 88 9.40 8.96 -5.73
C LYS A 88 9.38 7.81 -4.75
N VAL A 89 9.81 6.61 -5.17
CA VAL A 89 9.95 5.47 -4.28
C VAL A 89 10.96 5.80 -3.17
N LEU A 90 12.07 6.41 -3.52
CA LEU A 90 13.08 6.81 -2.54
C LEU A 90 12.51 7.83 -1.55
N GLU A 91 11.77 8.80 -2.06
CA GLU A 91 11.08 9.79 -1.23
C GLU A 91 10.10 9.12 -0.26
N ALA A 92 9.35 8.13 -0.75
CA ALA A 92 8.39 7.38 0.08
C ALA A 92 9.10 6.60 1.19
N LEU A 93 10.21 5.95 0.89
CA LEU A 93 10.99 5.23 1.90
C LEU A 93 11.51 6.17 2.98
N GLN A 94 11.97 7.35 2.58
CA GLN A 94 12.42 8.37 3.54
C GLN A 94 11.25 8.90 4.38
N ALA A 95 10.04 8.90 3.84
CA ALA A 95 8.84 9.35 4.56
C ALA A 95 8.25 8.27 5.48
N GLY A 96 8.80 7.06 5.48
CA GLY A 96 8.39 6.02 6.40
C GLY A 96 7.80 4.76 5.80
N ALA A 97 7.76 4.61 4.48
CA ALA A 97 7.33 3.36 3.85
C ALA A 97 8.31 2.23 4.22
N CYS A 98 7.76 1.04 4.42
CA CYS A 98 8.55 -0.12 4.84
C CYS A 98 9.23 -0.84 3.68
N ASP A 99 8.60 -0.84 2.51
CA ASP A 99 9.13 -1.52 1.33
C ASP A 99 8.38 -1.00 0.10
N TYR A 100 8.76 -1.49 -1.07
CA TYR A 100 8.09 -1.11 -2.32
C TYR A 100 8.03 -2.30 -3.28
N ILE A 101 7.07 -2.25 -4.20
CA ILE A 101 6.86 -3.24 -5.25
C ILE A 101 6.77 -2.48 -6.56
N VAL A 102 7.52 -2.91 -7.57
CA VAL A 102 7.51 -2.29 -8.90
C VAL A 102 6.48 -2.98 -9.78
N LYS A 103 5.64 -2.19 -10.46
CA LYS A 103 4.67 -2.73 -11.44
C LYS A 103 5.40 -3.12 -12.73
N PRO A 104 4.98 -4.18 -13.43
CA PRO A 104 3.81 -5.02 -13.15
C PRO A 104 3.98 -5.87 -11.90
N VAL A 105 2.87 -6.09 -11.20
CA VAL A 105 2.86 -6.80 -9.92
C VAL A 105 3.19 -8.28 -10.14
N LYS A 106 4.24 -8.76 -9.45
CA LYS A 106 4.64 -10.18 -9.50
C LYS A 106 4.27 -10.84 -8.17
N PRO A 107 3.53 -11.95 -8.20
CA PRO A 107 3.05 -12.60 -6.97
C PRO A 107 4.15 -12.87 -5.94
N GLU A 108 5.28 -13.42 -6.37
CA GLU A 108 6.38 -13.76 -5.46
C GLU A 108 6.92 -12.51 -4.75
N ARG A 109 7.03 -11.40 -5.48
CA ARG A 109 7.57 -10.17 -4.92
C ARG A 109 6.60 -9.56 -3.92
N VAL A 110 5.30 -9.60 -4.21
CA VAL A 110 4.27 -9.10 -3.28
C VAL A 110 4.31 -9.90 -1.98
N LEU A 111 4.30 -11.22 -2.08
CA LEU A 111 4.29 -12.09 -0.90
C LEU A 111 5.56 -11.94 -0.08
N GLU A 112 6.71 -11.78 -0.74
CA GLU A 112 7.98 -11.52 -0.06
C GLU A 112 7.93 -10.22 0.73
N ALA A 113 7.46 -9.13 0.11
CA ALA A 113 7.37 -7.83 0.77
C ALA A 113 6.42 -7.87 1.97
N VAL A 114 5.26 -8.50 1.80
CA VAL A 114 4.26 -8.60 2.86
C VAL A 114 4.82 -9.41 4.04
N ALA A 115 5.43 -10.56 3.77
CA ALA A 115 6.00 -11.40 4.83
C ALA A 115 7.11 -10.67 5.58
N LYS A 116 7.96 -9.95 4.85
CA LYS A 116 9.08 -9.19 5.44
C LYS A 116 8.59 -8.07 6.36
N VAL A 117 7.59 -7.33 5.92
CA VAL A 117 7.08 -6.18 6.66
C VAL A 117 6.31 -6.62 7.90
N LEU A 118 5.66 -7.78 7.86
CA LEU A 118 4.87 -8.30 8.98
C LEU A 118 5.69 -9.05 10.04
N ARG A 119 6.96 -9.25 9.80
CA ARG A 119 7.82 -9.95 10.78
C ARG A 119 7.98 -9.18 12.10
#